data_95324a96b36b22ea3254ade3860c6de4
#
_entry.id   95324a96b36b22ea3254ade3860c6de4
#
_cell.length_a   1.000
_cell.length_b   1.000
_cell.length_c   1.000
_cell.angle_alpha   90.00
_cell.angle_beta   90.00
_cell.angle_gamma   90.00
#
_symmetry.space_group_name_H-M   'P 1'
#
loop_
_entity.id
_entity.type
_entity.pdbx_description
1 polymer ?
#
loop_
_entity_poly.entity_id
_entity_poly.type
_entity_poly.pdbx_seq_one_letter_code
_entity_poly.pdbx_strand_id
1 'polypeptide(L)'
;GCRPWGTETIRLPNQSTLEGGSVQGALRGARPDLLIIDDPEYDEDQSNDQQALIEDFERLLFKTLLPMLLHGSVMFWIGTLISRQSFLYSVTRGEDPRFTHFNRRVLGIRADDGTLIWPERWDAQTVQDLRTEMGESAFQSEYMNNPGSVTARILKLHPDFGTYSVDGPVHRLGSPLACQDF
;
A
#
# COMPACT_ATOMS: atom_id res chain seq x y z
N GLY A 1 -11.98 -6.96 -39.93
CA GLY A 1 -10.82 -7.60 -39.32
C GLY A 1 -10.44 -6.85 -38.06
N CYS A 2 -10.48 -7.52 -36.90
CA CYS A 2 -9.94 -6.97 -35.66
C CYS A 2 -8.45 -6.70 -35.87
N ARG A 3 -8.00 -5.49 -35.61
CA ARG A 3 -6.56 -5.22 -35.56
C ARG A 3 -5.95 -5.97 -34.39
N PRO A 4 -4.73 -6.50 -34.53
CA PRO A 4 -4.06 -7.16 -33.43
C PRO A 4 -3.90 -6.20 -32.25
N TRP A 5 -3.90 -6.74 -31.06
CA TRP A 5 -3.69 -6.08 -29.79
C TRP A 5 -2.47 -5.16 -29.87
N GLY A 6 -2.69 -3.86 -29.83
CA GLY A 6 -1.59 -2.92 -29.61
C GLY A 6 -1.13 -3.02 -28.16
N THR A 7 0.09 -2.65 -27.88
CA THR A 7 0.65 -2.72 -26.52
C THR A 7 -0.04 -1.76 -25.53
N GLU A 8 -0.76 -0.77 -26.01
CA GLU A 8 -1.34 0.30 -25.18
C GLU A 8 -2.86 0.42 -25.34
N THR A 9 -3.43 -0.05 -26.46
CA THR A 9 -4.85 0.16 -26.77
C THR A 9 -5.49 -1.09 -27.34
N ILE A 10 -6.59 -1.52 -26.73
CA ILE A 10 -7.42 -2.64 -27.21
C ILE A 10 -8.80 -2.09 -27.55
N ARG A 11 -9.24 -2.32 -28.79
CA ARG A 11 -10.60 -1.98 -29.23
C ARG A 11 -11.47 -3.23 -29.27
N LEU A 12 -12.55 -3.22 -28.50
CA LEU A 12 -13.50 -4.34 -28.41
C LEU A 12 -14.53 -4.27 -29.56
N PRO A 13 -15.23 -5.39 -29.86
CA PRO A 13 -16.24 -5.46 -30.91
C PRO A 13 -17.41 -4.49 -30.74
N ASN A 14 -17.76 -4.15 -29.50
CA ASN A 14 -18.77 -3.17 -29.13
C ASN A 14 -18.31 -1.71 -29.23
N GLN A 15 -17.14 -1.48 -29.83
CA GLN A 15 -16.45 -0.20 -29.96
C GLN A 15 -15.87 0.38 -28.66
N SER A 16 -15.99 -0.28 -27.52
CA SER A 16 -15.29 0.15 -26.31
C SER A 16 -13.79 0.02 -26.51
N THR A 17 -13.04 0.89 -25.84
CA THR A 17 -11.59 0.92 -25.91
C THR A 17 -11.04 0.70 -24.50
N LEU A 18 -10.06 -0.18 -24.37
CA LEU A 18 -9.22 -0.33 -23.19
C LEU A 18 -7.86 0.30 -23.49
N GLU A 19 -7.43 1.22 -22.67
CA GLU A 19 -6.13 1.87 -22.78
C GLU A 19 -5.34 1.63 -21.50
N GLY A 20 -4.11 1.13 -21.63
CA GLY A 20 -3.17 0.96 -20.55
C GLY A 20 -2.15 2.08 -20.51
N GLY A 21 -1.77 2.50 -19.33
CA GLY A 21 -0.73 3.49 -19.12
C GLY A 21 0.00 3.25 -17.81
N SER A 22 1.21 3.78 -17.69
CA SER A 22 1.95 3.79 -16.45
C SER A 22 1.83 5.14 -15.75
N VAL A 23 2.17 5.17 -14.45
CA VAL A 23 2.22 6.41 -13.65
C VAL A 23 3.14 7.46 -14.30
N GLN A 24 4.17 7.02 -15.04
CA GLN A 24 5.11 7.88 -15.75
C GLN A 24 4.64 8.20 -17.19
N GLY A 25 3.61 7.53 -17.67
CA GLY A 25 3.10 7.70 -19.04
C GLY A 25 2.14 8.87 -19.19
N ALA A 26 2.06 9.44 -20.40
CA ALA A 26 1.17 10.54 -20.69
C ALA A 26 -0.26 10.04 -20.93
N LEU A 27 -1.09 10.04 -19.91
CA LEU A 27 -2.54 9.76 -20.01
C LEU A 27 -3.37 11.02 -20.32
N ARG A 28 -2.72 12.14 -20.64
CA ARG A 28 -3.40 13.42 -20.85
C ARG A 28 -4.33 13.38 -22.06
N GLY A 29 -5.56 13.82 -21.86
CA GLY A 29 -6.54 13.95 -22.95
C GLY A 29 -7.55 12.82 -23.02
N ALA A 30 -7.34 11.69 -22.38
CA ALA A 30 -8.34 10.65 -22.23
C ALA A 30 -9.55 11.15 -21.43
N ARG A 31 -10.71 10.57 -21.68
CA ARG A 31 -11.96 10.83 -20.95
C ARG A 31 -12.63 9.48 -20.67
N PRO A 32 -12.09 8.72 -19.70
CA PRO A 32 -12.55 7.37 -19.43
C PRO A 32 -13.92 7.37 -18.73
N ASP A 33 -14.78 6.45 -19.10
CA ASP A 33 -15.99 6.12 -18.34
C ASP A 33 -15.64 5.34 -17.09
N LEU A 34 -14.57 4.53 -17.16
CA LEU A 34 -14.03 3.75 -16.08
C LEU A 34 -12.51 3.92 -16.02
N LEU A 35 -12.01 4.36 -14.87
CA LEU A 35 -10.58 4.43 -14.56
C LEU A 35 -10.26 3.37 -13.49
N ILE A 36 -9.31 2.51 -13.78
CA ILE A 36 -8.75 1.56 -12.81
C ILE A 36 -7.31 1.97 -12.54
N ILE A 37 -7.00 2.21 -11.28
CA ILE A 37 -5.64 2.45 -10.79
C ILE A 37 -5.25 1.19 -10.01
N ASP A 38 -4.20 0.52 -10.45
CA ASP A 38 -3.78 -0.77 -9.92
C ASP A 38 -2.34 -0.68 -9.41
N ASP A 39 -2.15 -0.93 -8.13
CA ASP A 39 -0.88 -0.88 -7.39
C ASP A 39 0.03 0.32 -7.78
N PRO A 40 -0.44 1.57 -7.67
CA PRO A 40 0.34 2.72 -8.10
C PRO A 40 1.51 3.05 -7.17
N GLU A 41 1.50 2.51 -5.97
CA GLU A 41 2.53 2.69 -4.94
C GLU A 41 3.28 1.37 -4.76
N TYR A 42 4.60 1.44 -4.69
CA TYR A 42 5.47 0.29 -4.45
C TYR A 42 6.48 0.60 -3.36
N ASP A 43 6.89 -0.44 -2.63
CA ASP A 43 7.89 -0.34 -1.58
C ASP A 43 9.29 -0.53 -2.21
N GLU A 44 9.98 0.56 -2.48
CA GLU A 44 11.41 0.49 -2.75
C GLU A 44 12.15 0.47 -1.42
N ASP A 45 12.55 -0.71 -1.01
CA ASP A 45 13.10 -1.06 0.31
C ASP A 45 14.33 -0.24 0.76
N GLN A 46 14.85 0.68 -0.02
CA GLN A 46 16.13 1.34 0.26
C GLN A 46 16.29 2.79 -0.21
N SER A 47 15.29 3.46 -0.73
CA SER A 47 15.52 4.84 -1.17
C SER A 47 14.93 5.86 -0.21
N ASN A 48 15.69 6.94 0.03
CA ASN A 48 15.17 8.19 0.62
C ASN A 48 14.07 8.82 -0.26
N ASP A 49 13.67 8.16 -1.34
CA ASP A 49 12.78 8.66 -2.37
C ASP A 49 11.33 8.17 -2.23
N GLN A 50 11.00 7.30 -1.27
CA GLN A 50 9.61 6.82 -1.09
C GLN A 50 8.63 8.00 -0.91
N GLN A 51 9.03 9.01 -0.16
CA GLN A 51 8.21 10.20 0.02
C GLN A 51 8.01 10.96 -1.30
N ALA A 52 9.05 11.05 -2.13
CA ALA A 52 8.96 11.69 -3.44
C ALA A 52 8.03 10.92 -4.39
N LEU A 53 8.05 9.60 -4.35
CA LEU A 53 7.15 8.76 -5.16
C LEU A 53 5.68 8.94 -4.74
N ILE A 54 5.40 9.02 -3.45
CA ILE A 54 4.06 9.32 -2.92
C ILE A 54 3.59 10.69 -3.42
N GLU A 55 4.44 11.70 -3.30
CA GLU A 55 4.13 13.07 -3.75
C GLU A 55 3.92 13.14 -5.27
N ASP A 56 4.69 12.40 -6.05
CA ASP A 56 4.56 12.31 -7.50
C ASP A 56 3.24 11.63 -7.89
N PHE A 57 2.87 10.55 -7.22
CA PHE A 57 1.59 9.89 -7.45
C PHE A 57 0.42 10.80 -7.02
N GLU A 58 0.50 11.43 -5.86
CA GLU A 58 -0.51 12.38 -5.40
C GLU A 58 -0.70 13.51 -6.42
N ARG A 59 0.39 14.07 -6.92
CA ARG A 59 0.37 15.10 -7.95
C ARG A 59 -0.27 14.60 -9.24
N LEU A 60 0.06 13.39 -9.70
CA LEU A 60 -0.54 12.77 -10.86
C LEU A 60 -2.05 12.59 -10.67
N LEU A 61 -2.45 12.06 -9.51
CA LEU A 61 -3.85 11.82 -9.18
C LEU A 61 -4.68 13.10 -9.25
N PHE A 62 -4.25 14.17 -8.57
CA PHE A 62 -5.01 15.41 -8.53
C PHE A 62 -4.89 16.28 -9.77
N LYS A 63 -3.76 16.25 -10.47
CA LYS A 63 -3.54 17.12 -11.63
C LYS A 63 -3.86 16.46 -12.97
N THR A 64 -3.99 15.15 -12.99
CA THR A 64 -4.21 14.42 -14.25
C THR A 64 -5.37 13.45 -14.15
N LEU A 65 -5.33 12.48 -13.24
CA LEU A 65 -6.28 11.36 -13.24
C LEU A 65 -7.70 11.81 -12.85
N LEU A 66 -7.86 12.51 -11.73
CA LEU A 66 -9.17 13.02 -11.32
C LEU A 66 -9.78 14.01 -12.31
N PRO A 67 -9.02 14.97 -12.87
CA PRO A 67 -9.56 15.88 -13.91
C PRO A 67 -9.91 15.20 -15.23
N MET A 68 -9.44 14.00 -15.50
CA MET A 68 -9.84 13.21 -16.68
C MET A 68 -11.26 12.67 -16.56
N LEU A 69 -11.73 12.44 -15.34
CA LEU A 69 -13.06 11.88 -15.09
C LEU A 69 -14.15 12.90 -15.43
N LEU A 70 -15.14 12.45 -16.19
CA LEU A 70 -16.34 13.21 -16.48
C LEU A 70 -17.42 12.90 -15.45
N HIS A 71 -18.47 13.70 -15.47
CA HIS A 71 -19.65 13.40 -14.66
C HIS A 71 -20.22 12.02 -15.02
N GLY A 72 -20.34 11.15 -14.04
CA GLY A 72 -20.80 9.76 -14.22
C GLY A 72 -19.69 8.75 -14.46
N SER A 73 -18.44 9.18 -14.65
CA SER A 73 -17.31 8.26 -14.66
C SER A 73 -17.11 7.57 -13.28
N VAL A 74 -16.60 6.35 -13.33
CA VAL A 74 -16.30 5.57 -12.15
C VAL A 74 -14.78 5.40 -12.01
N MET A 75 -14.26 5.48 -10.80
CA MET A 75 -12.87 5.20 -10.49
C MET A 75 -12.77 4.06 -9.47
N PHE A 76 -11.95 3.07 -9.78
CA PHE A 76 -11.46 2.08 -8.82
C PHE A 76 -9.98 2.32 -8.56
N TRP A 77 -9.64 2.38 -7.30
CA TRP A 77 -8.26 2.37 -6.86
C TRP A 77 -8.03 1.11 -6.05
N ILE A 78 -7.17 0.24 -6.56
CA ILE A 78 -6.84 -1.08 -6.02
C ILE A 78 -5.37 -1.02 -5.61
N GLY A 79 -5.01 -1.68 -4.53
CA GLY A 79 -3.63 -1.77 -4.11
C GLY A 79 -3.47 -2.46 -2.76
N THR A 80 -2.23 -2.76 -2.43
CA THR A 80 -1.84 -3.36 -1.16
C THR A 80 -1.39 -2.29 -0.18
N LEU A 81 -1.78 -2.41 1.09
CA LEU A 81 -1.35 -1.49 2.13
C LEU A 81 0.06 -1.88 2.64
N ILE A 82 1.07 -1.51 1.87
CA ILE A 82 2.47 -1.88 2.13
C ILE A 82 3.09 -1.12 3.31
N SER A 83 2.64 0.12 3.55
CA SER A 83 3.18 1.00 4.58
C SER A 83 2.10 1.89 5.18
N ARG A 84 2.24 2.26 6.45
CA ARG A 84 1.39 3.28 7.09
C ARG A 84 1.65 4.69 6.58
N GLN A 85 2.75 4.89 5.88
CA GLN A 85 3.11 6.16 5.26
C GLN A 85 2.58 6.27 3.83
N SER A 86 2.06 5.16 3.25
CA SER A 86 1.52 5.18 1.90
C SER A 86 0.27 6.08 1.81
N PHE A 87 0.09 6.68 0.64
CA PHE A 87 -1.06 7.53 0.40
C PHE A 87 -2.37 6.72 0.42
N LEU A 88 -2.35 5.50 -0.15
CA LEU A 88 -3.49 4.58 -0.09
C LEU A 88 -3.90 4.26 1.36
N TYR A 89 -2.92 4.12 2.28
CA TYR A 89 -3.21 3.89 3.69
C TYR A 89 -3.98 5.08 4.29
N SER A 90 -3.54 6.32 4.07
CA SER A 90 -4.21 7.51 4.57
C SER A 90 -5.64 7.64 4.04
N VAL A 91 -5.84 7.33 2.75
CA VAL A 91 -7.15 7.32 2.10
C VAL A 91 -8.06 6.26 2.72
N THR A 92 -7.56 5.03 2.90
CA THR A 92 -8.37 3.92 3.44
C THR A 92 -8.74 4.12 4.90
N ARG A 93 -7.92 4.80 5.68
CA ARG A 93 -8.20 5.16 7.09
C ARG A 93 -9.12 6.37 7.24
N GLY A 94 -9.36 7.10 6.16
CA GLY A 94 -10.18 8.31 6.19
C GLY A 94 -9.47 9.52 6.79
N GLU A 95 -8.15 9.49 6.80
CA GLU A 95 -7.31 10.58 7.32
C GLU A 95 -7.27 11.75 6.34
N ASP A 96 -7.47 11.47 5.04
CA ASP A 96 -7.52 12.50 4.01
C ASP A 96 -8.96 12.94 3.73
N PRO A 97 -9.33 14.18 4.07
CA PRO A 97 -10.70 14.69 3.90
C PRO A 97 -11.13 14.79 2.42
N ARG A 98 -10.19 14.81 1.47
CA ARG A 98 -10.46 14.87 0.03
C ARG A 98 -11.17 13.60 -0.49
N PHE A 99 -11.05 12.49 0.23
CA PHE A 99 -11.58 11.19 -0.15
C PHE A 99 -12.77 10.70 0.72
N THR A 100 -13.40 11.58 1.46
CA THR A 100 -14.51 11.20 2.37
C THR A 100 -15.70 10.60 1.63
N HIS A 101 -15.88 10.94 0.35
CA HIS A 101 -16.98 10.42 -0.49
C HIS A 101 -16.64 9.10 -1.19
N PHE A 102 -15.41 8.59 -1.05
CA PHE A 102 -15.05 7.28 -1.62
C PHE A 102 -15.56 6.13 -0.73
N ASN A 103 -16.08 5.10 -1.39
CA ASN A 103 -16.32 3.82 -0.72
C ASN A 103 -14.98 3.11 -0.54
N ARG A 104 -14.66 2.78 0.70
CA ARG A 104 -13.39 2.17 1.08
C ARG A 104 -13.61 0.77 1.59
N ARG A 105 -12.79 -0.16 1.15
CA ARG A 105 -12.84 -1.54 1.61
C ARG A 105 -11.43 -2.07 1.75
N VAL A 106 -11.07 -2.50 2.96
CA VAL A 106 -9.81 -3.19 3.24
C VAL A 106 -10.15 -4.65 3.47
N LEU A 107 -9.50 -5.53 2.71
CA LEU A 107 -9.70 -6.98 2.78
C LEU A 107 -8.36 -7.63 3.10
N GLY A 108 -8.32 -8.44 4.14
CA GLY A 108 -7.19 -9.35 4.39
C GLY A 108 -7.51 -10.73 3.82
N ILE A 109 -6.57 -11.67 3.92
CA ILE A 109 -6.82 -13.07 3.60
C ILE A 109 -7.84 -13.71 4.56
N ARG A 110 -7.98 -13.12 5.77
CA ARG A 110 -9.00 -13.45 6.76
C ARG A 110 -9.88 -12.25 7.08
N ALA A 111 -11.14 -12.53 7.33
CA ALA A 111 -12.07 -11.56 7.90
C ALA A 111 -11.79 -11.34 9.40
N ASP A 112 -12.44 -10.36 10.02
CA ASP A 112 -12.28 -10.02 11.44
C ASP A 112 -12.67 -11.16 12.38
N ASP A 113 -13.59 -12.04 11.94
CA ASP A 113 -13.98 -13.25 12.68
C ASP A 113 -13.01 -14.44 12.51
N GLY A 114 -11.93 -14.25 11.74
CA GLY A 114 -10.91 -15.25 11.47
C GLY A 114 -11.23 -16.19 10.30
N THR A 115 -12.38 -16.07 9.66
CA THR A 115 -12.74 -16.88 8.48
C THR A 115 -11.90 -16.48 7.27
N LEU A 116 -11.59 -17.44 6.40
CA LEU A 116 -10.90 -17.18 5.15
C LEU A 116 -11.87 -16.50 4.16
N ILE A 117 -11.42 -15.38 3.56
CA ILE A 117 -12.25 -14.62 2.60
C ILE A 117 -12.41 -15.39 1.28
N TRP A 118 -11.40 -16.18 0.92
CA TRP A 118 -11.43 -16.97 -0.31
C TRP A 118 -11.07 -18.44 -0.05
N PRO A 119 -12.00 -19.23 0.55
CA PRO A 119 -11.73 -20.59 0.98
C PRO A 119 -11.50 -21.58 -0.16
N GLU A 120 -11.94 -21.28 -1.39
CA GLU A 120 -11.68 -22.11 -2.57
C GLU A 120 -10.20 -22.05 -3.01
N ARG A 121 -9.49 -20.99 -2.66
CA ARG A 121 -8.07 -20.81 -2.96
C ARG A 121 -7.18 -21.12 -1.76
N TRP A 122 -7.63 -20.81 -0.57
CA TRP A 122 -6.81 -20.85 0.63
C TRP A 122 -7.41 -21.80 1.67
N ASP A 123 -6.64 -22.73 2.16
CA ASP A 123 -6.94 -23.48 3.37
C ASP A 123 -6.09 -22.98 4.55
N ALA A 124 -6.46 -23.41 5.75
CA ALA A 124 -5.80 -22.94 6.97
C ALA A 124 -4.32 -23.34 7.05
N GLN A 125 -3.95 -24.51 6.51
CA GLN A 125 -2.58 -25.00 6.53
C GLN A 125 -1.72 -24.19 5.57
N THR A 126 -2.18 -24.01 4.33
CA THR A 126 -1.47 -23.19 3.31
C THR A 126 -1.21 -21.78 3.82
N VAL A 127 -2.20 -21.16 4.49
CA VAL A 127 -2.03 -19.82 5.07
C VAL A 127 -1.00 -19.81 6.20
N GLN A 128 -0.96 -20.87 7.02
CA GLN A 128 0.02 -20.98 8.09
C GLN A 128 1.45 -21.19 7.55
N ASP A 129 1.59 -22.01 6.51
CA ASP A 129 2.87 -22.26 5.85
C ASP A 129 3.40 -20.96 5.22
N LEU A 130 2.56 -20.26 4.49
CA LEU A 130 2.89 -18.96 3.89
C LEU A 130 3.34 -17.93 4.95
N ARG A 131 2.62 -17.85 6.07
CA ARG A 131 2.97 -16.97 7.20
C ARG A 131 4.33 -17.33 7.80
N THR A 132 4.66 -18.62 7.85
CA THR A 132 5.93 -19.12 8.38
C THR A 132 7.07 -18.80 7.41
N GLU A 133 6.86 -18.99 6.10
CA GLU A 133 7.86 -18.76 5.07
C GLU A 133 8.26 -17.30 4.95
N MET A 134 7.28 -16.40 4.87
CA MET A 134 7.56 -14.97 4.65
C MET A 134 7.76 -14.17 5.94
N GLY A 135 7.40 -14.74 7.09
CA GLY A 135 7.45 -14.09 8.39
C GLY A 135 6.27 -13.17 8.67
N GLU A 136 6.06 -12.91 9.96
CA GLU A 136 4.86 -12.19 10.45
C GLU A 136 4.70 -10.80 9.84
N SER A 137 5.78 -10.03 9.75
CA SER A 137 5.70 -8.64 9.29
C SER A 137 5.26 -8.54 7.83
N ALA A 138 5.86 -9.35 6.96
CA ALA A 138 5.49 -9.39 5.55
C ALA A 138 4.08 -9.96 5.36
N PHE A 139 3.73 -11.01 6.10
CA PHE A 139 2.38 -11.58 6.06
C PHE A 139 1.31 -10.55 6.45
N GLN A 140 1.55 -9.77 7.50
CA GLN A 140 0.61 -8.73 7.94
C GLN A 140 0.44 -7.63 6.87
N SER A 141 1.52 -7.20 6.24
CA SER A 141 1.49 -6.21 5.19
C SER A 141 0.77 -6.73 3.93
N GLU A 142 1.28 -7.82 3.36
CA GLU A 142 0.88 -8.29 2.04
C GLU A 142 -0.47 -9.02 2.01
N TYR A 143 -0.78 -9.77 3.08
CA TYR A 143 -1.96 -10.63 3.10
C TYR A 143 -3.07 -10.17 4.05
N MET A 144 -2.72 -9.38 5.07
CA MET A 144 -3.71 -8.85 6.01
C MET A 144 -4.02 -7.37 5.78
N ASN A 145 -3.31 -6.71 4.85
CA ASN A 145 -3.41 -5.26 4.65
C ASN A 145 -3.27 -4.46 5.95
N ASN A 146 -2.38 -4.94 6.83
CA ASN A 146 -2.10 -4.36 8.13
C ASN A 146 -0.60 -4.09 8.30
N PRO A 147 -0.06 -3.08 7.63
CA PRO A 147 1.37 -2.78 7.70
C PRO A 147 1.78 -2.36 9.10
N GLY A 148 2.89 -2.92 9.59
CA GLY A 148 3.51 -2.53 10.84
C GLY A 148 4.02 -1.09 10.80
N SER A 149 4.25 -0.46 11.97
CA SER A 149 4.96 0.82 11.99
C SER A 149 6.45 0.59 11.69
N VAL A 150 7.06 1.53 10.97
CA VAL A 150 8.51 1.49 10.67
C VAL A 150 9.34 1.44 11.96
N THR A 151 8.86 2.08 13.03
CA THR A 151 9.50 2.05 14.35
C THR A 151 9.56 0.64 14.95
N ALA A 152 8.58 -0.22 14.66
CA ALA A 152 8.60 -1.61 15.12
C ALA A 152 9.67 -2.48 14.42
N ARG A 153 10.19 -2.03 13.27
CA ARG A 153 11.30 -2.71 12.56
C ARG A 153 12.66 -2.42 13.18
N ILE A 154 12.82 -1.25 13.81
CA ILE A 154 14.11 -0.77 14.35
C ILE A 154 14.37 -1.28 15.78
N LEU A 155 13.32 -1.44 16.58
CA LEU A 155 13.45 -1.92 17.95
C LEU A 155 12.93 -3.35 18.07
N LYS A 156 13.75 -4.33 17.72
CA LYS A 156 13.61 -5.66 18.33
C LYS A 156 14.07 -5.51 19.77
N LEU A 157 13.14 -5.22 20.67
CA LEU A 157 13.41 -5.31 22.10
C LEU A 157 13.83 -6.75 22.38
N HIS A 158 15.08 -6.95 22.75
CA HIS A 158 15.55 -8.24 23.22
C HIS A 158 14.72 -8.59 24.48
N PRO A 159 14.23 -9.82 24.63
CA PRO A 159 13.41 -10.20 25.79
C PRO A 159 14.07 -9.95 27.14
N ASP A 160 15.38 -9.77 27.16
CA ASP A 160 16.17 -9.45 28.35
C ASP A 160 16.36 -7.94 28.61
N PHE A 161 15.68 -7.05 27.85
CA PHE A 161 15.58 -5.67 28.26
C PHE A 161 14.72 -5.59 29.52
N GLY A 162 15.40 -5.53 30.66
CA GLY A 162 14.75 -5.37 31.95
C GLY A 162 13.86 -4.13 31.95
N THR A 163 12.65 -4.29 32.46
CA THR A 163 11.76 -3.17 32.75
C THR A 163 12.45 -2.28 33.77
N TYR A 164 12.86 -1.09 33.37
CA TYR A 164 13.32 -0.09 34.29
C TYR A 164 12.13 0.38 35.13
N SER A 165 12.16 0.10 36.42
CA SER A 165 11.23 0.72 37.35
C SER A 165 11.53 2.21 37.43
N VAL A 166 10.50 3.04 37.26
CA VAL A 166 10.61 4.50 37.33
C VAL A 166 10.98 4.99 38.74
N ASP A 167 10.94 4.13 39.73
CA ASP A 167 11.18 4.42 41.16
C ASP A 167 12.61 4.13 41.63
N GLY A 168 13.51 3.76 40.72
CA GLY A 168 14.94 3.61 41.05
C GLY A 168 15.71 4.94 40.89
N PRO A 169 16.85 5.11 41.65
CA PRO A 169 17.66 6.29 41.50
C PRO A 169 18.13 6.42 40.04
N VAL A 170 17.82 7.54 39.41
CA VAL A 170 18.31 7.88 38.08
C VAL A 170 19.81 8.06 38.17
N HIS A 171 20.56 7.01 37.91
CA HIS A 171 21.99 7.17 37.62
C HIS A 171 22.12 7.93 36.32
N ARG A 172 22.48 9.22 36.39
CA ARG A 172 22.98 9.94 35.21
C ARG A 172 24.13 9.12 34.67
N LEU A 173 23.92 8.53 33.50
CA LEU A 173 25.02 8.03 32.69
C LEU A 173 25.96 9.21 32.49
N GLY A 174 27.09 9.17 33.17
CA GLY A 174 28.16 10.12 32.94
C GLY A 174 28.59 10.00 31.49
N SER A 175 28.78 11.12 30.85
CA SER A 175 29.34 11.41 29.53
C SER A 175 28.96 10.43 28.43
N PRO A 176 28.60 10.89 27.25
CA PRO A 176 28.33 10.02 26.13
C PRO A 176 29.56 9.15 25.91
N LEU A 177 29.42 7.85 26.11
CA LEU A 177 30.37 6.89 25.60
C LEU A 177 30.49 7.18 24.11
N ALA A 178 31.65 7.67 23.71
CA ALA A 178 32.01 7.76 22.32
C ALA A 178 31.67 6.43 21.68
N CYS A 179 30.92 6.46 20.57
CA CYS A 179 30.81 5.35 19.67
C CYS A 179 32.23 5.00 19.24
N GLN A 180 32.83 4.04 19.90
CA GLN A 180 34.00 3.35 19.39
C GLN A 180 33.51 2.05 18.79
N ASP A 181 33.59 2.04 17.48
CA ASP A 181 33.79 0.94 16.57
C ASP A 181 33.10 -0.42 16.88
N PHE A 182 32.01 -0.63 16.12
CA PHE A 182 31.70 -1.97 15.59
C PHE A 182 31.37 -1.85 14.10
#